data_3850be5d300b7eeac109d1ac6d563963
#
_entry.id   3850be5d300b7eeac109d1ac6d563963
#
_cell.length_a   1.000
_cell.length_b   1.000
_cell.length_c   1.000
_cell.angle_alpha   90.00
_cell.angle_beta   90.00
_cell.angle_gamma   90.00
#
_symmetry.space_group_name_H-M   'P 1'
#
loop_
_entity.id
_entity.type
_entity.pdbx_description
1 polymer ?
#
loop_
_entity_poly.entity_id
_entity_poly.type
_entity_poly.pdbx_seq_one_letter_code
_entity_poly.pdbx_strand_id
1 'polypeptide(L)'
;MIESSYQRNPDPVRRSILVGGAASLLLPRFALGQARPTLRIGVPTKTYFPTIVAETAIRQKLFDKEGINAELTIYRSGAEGFEALAAGAADLIYNSSSSVAAGLIKGVKSKCVANGALGYYGWHMMVKPDSPIKKLSELAGKKVGITSAGSGSDILARWTLADQKIEFVRVPLGGGGLVPNLLTGNVEATVLYSPLTYQVMQANQARSIADFGELVPAHSTGSWIATDKLIAERPQVLQKGLNALYGGVAFLRAPKNRAAAVKLIAEIDEIAEPIAAAELDGNLVKLSATGEFKKEWMERALEMAKLIGMTSLAPVNDIYVTTFIPVPTAA
;
A
#
# COMPACT_ATOMS: atom_id res chain seq x y z
N MET A 1 58.20 53.46 -39.24
CA MET A 1 59.49 53.05 -39.82
C MET A 1 59.36 51.59 -40.24
N ILE A 2 59.39 51.40 -41.62
CA ILE A 2 59.92 50.32 -42.40
C ILE A 2 59.17 48.98 -42.27
N GLU A 3 58.25 48.70 -43.20
CA GLU A 3 58.44 48.00 -44.50
C GLU A 3 59.24 46.72 -44.42
N SER A 4 58.65 45.55 -44.80
CA SER A 4 58.84 45.03 -46.19
C SER A 4 58.04 43.75 -46.41
N SER A 5 57.17 43.87 -47.38
CA SER A 5 56.70 42.97 -48.40
C SER A 5 57.60 41.83 -48.80
N TYR A 6 57.07 40.64 -49.10
CA TYR A 6 57.33 39.90 -50.32
C TYR A 6 56.19 38.89 -50.66
N GLN A 7 55.56 39.17 -51.77
CA GLN A 7 54.71 38.22 -52.54
C GLN A 7 55.59 37.24 -53.31
N ARG A 8 55.10 36.03 -53.55
CA ARG A 8 55.13 35.33 -54.83
C ARG A 8 54.19 34.14 -54.81
N ASN A 9 53.25 34.18 -55.74
CA ASN A 9 52.45 33.14 -56.37
C ASN A 9 53.21 32.65 -57.63
N PRO A 10 52.71 31.74 -58.47
CA PRO A 10 52.07 30.43 -58.30
C PRO A 10 52.79 29.31 -59.09
N ASP A 11 52.38 28.07 -59.02
CA ASP A 11 52.15 27.26 -60.23
C ASP A 11 51.51 25.87 -59.93
N PRO A 12 50.94 25.23 -60.94
CA PRO A 12 49.75 24.41 -60.79
C PRO A 12 49.99 22.91 -61.09
N VAL A 13 48.87 22.17 -61.03
CA VAL A 13 48.63 20.86 -61.67
C VAL A 13 49.21 19.61 -60.98
N ARG A 14 48.30 18.85 -60.31
CA ARG A 14 48.03 17.47 -60.76
C ARG A 14 46.72 16.98 -60.19
N ARG A 15 45.75 16.77 -61.05
CA ARG A 15 44.53 15.98 -60.77
C ARG A 15 44.93 14.55 -60.46
N SER A 16 44.49 14.05 -59.30
CA SER A 16 44.37 12.62 -59.04
C SER A 16 43.04 12.38 -58.40
N ILE A 17 42.12 11.80 -59.12
CA ILE A 17 40.83 11.29 -58.67
C ILE A 17 41.14 10.07 -57.81
N LEU A 18 40.87 10.15 -56.54
CA LEU A 18 40.75 8.98 -55.68
C LEU A 18 39.28 8.83 -55.28
N VAL A 19 38.65 7.88 -55.98
CA VAL A 19 37.38 7.27 -55.54
C VAL A 19 37.65 6.50 -54.25
N GLY A 20 37.38 7.11 -53.14
CA GLY A 20 37.44 6.47 -51.84
C GLY A 20 36.02 6.10 -51.37
N GLY A 21 35.69 4.81 -51.39
CA GLY A 21 34.41 4.27 -50.97
C GLY A 21 34.07 4.66 -49.53
N ALA A 22 32.86 5.18 -49.34
CA ALA A 22 32.26 5.37 -48.02
C ALA A 22 31.97 3.99 -47.41
N ALA A 23 32.94 3.46 -46.67
CA ALA A 23 32.67 2.36 -45.74
C ALA A 23 31.86 2.93 -44.55
N SER A 24 30.54 2.78 -44.64
CA SER A 24 29.64 3.02 -43.49
C SER A 24 30.02 2.05 -42.38
N LEU A 25 30.81 2.51 -41.43
CA LEU A 25 31.00 1.83 -40.16
C LEU A 25 29.65 1.76 -39.43
N LEU A 26 28.95 0.64 -39.64
CA LEU A 26 27.88 0.20 -38.76
C LEU A 26 28.51 -0.09 -37.39
N LEU A 27 28.70 0.96 -36.59
CA LEU A 27 28.95 0.78 -35.19
C LEU A 27 27.73 0.02 -34.60
N PRO A 28 27.93 -1.13 -33.95
CA PRO A 28 26.83 -1.74 -33.23
C PRO A 28 26.38 -0.69 -32.21
N ARG A 29 25.14 -0.21 -32.36
CA ARG A 29 24.45 0.48 -31.27
C ARG A 29 24.38 -0.53 -30.15
N PHE A 30 25.33 -0.48 -29.23
CA PHE A 30 25.11 -1.02 -27.90
C PHE A 30 23.85 -0.34 -27.40
N ALA A 31 22.75 -1.06 -27.43
CA ALA A 31 21.57 -0.69 -26.70
C ALA A 31 22.02 -0.67 -25.22
N LEU A 32 22.38 0.50 -24.73
CA LEU A 32 22.47 0.76 -23.29
C LEU A 32 21.12 0.34 -22.77
N GLY A 33 21.08 -0.84 -22.11
CA GLY A 33 19.86 -1.36 -21.53
C GLY A 33 19.24 -0.26 -20.70
N GLN A 34 18.10 0.26 -21.13
CA GLN A 34 17.38 1.29 -20.39
C GLN A 34 17.20 0.76 -18.97
N ALA A 35 17.75 1.48 -17.99
CA ALA A 35 17.58 1.12 -16.60
C ALA A 35 16.07 0.96 -16.32
N ARG A 36 15.69 -0.17 -15.73
CA ARG A 36 14.29 -0.44 -15.43
C ARG A 36 13.74 0.69 -14.56
N PRO A 37 12.57 1.23 -14.88
CA PRO A 37 11.98 2.28 -14.06
C PRO A 37 11.65 1.72 -12.67
N THR A 38 11.90 2.51 -11.64
CA THR A 38 11.64 2.15 -10.24
C THR A 38 10.31 2.73 -9.78
N LEU A 39 9.53 1.92 -9.05
CA LEU A 39 8.31 2.31 -8.36
C LEU A 39 8.58 2.22 -6.84
N ARG A 40 8.45 3.36 -6.13
CA ARG A 40 8.60 3.41 -4.67
C ARG A 40 7.25 3.12 -4.03
N ILE A 41 7.16 1.98 -3.34
CA ILE A 41 5.92 1.46 -2.75
C ILE A 41 6.01 1.58 -1.23
N GLY A 42 5.00 2.19 -0.62
CA GLY A 42 4.84 2.26 0.82
C GLY A 42 3.71 1.37 1.32
N VAL A 43 3.99 0.58 2.35
CA VAL A 43 2.97 -0.26 3.01
C VAL A 43 2.96 -0.01 4.52
N PRO A 44 1.77 -0.12 5.17
CA PRO A 44 1.66 0.09 6.60
C PRO A 44 2.05 -1.18 7.35
N THR A 45 2.87 -1.07 8.37
CA THR A 45 3.29 -2.13 9.30
C THR A 45 3.88 -3.40 8.65
N LYS A 46 4.73 -4.11 9.37
CA LYS A 46 5.36 -5.35 8.86
C LYS A 46 4.34 -6.47 8.66
N THR A 47 3.50 -6.68 9.65
CA THR A 47 2.58 -7.82 9.76
C THR A 47 1.15 -7.41 9.36
N TYR A 48 0.94 -6.95 8.14
CA TYR A 48 -0.38 -6.60 7.63
C TYR A 48 -0.49 -6.95 6.15
N PHE A 49 -1.67 -7.32 5.68
CA PHE A 49 -1.86 -7.89 4.33
C PHE A 49 -1.25 -7.09 3.17
N PRO A 50 -1.21 -5.74 3.15
CA PRO A 50 -0.57 -5.03 2.03
C PRO A 50 0.93 -5.32 1.92
N THR A 51 1.59 -5.53 3.08
CA THR A 51 2.99 -5.97 3.14
C THR A 51 3.13 -7.39 2.60
N ILE A 52 2.25 -8.31 3.01
CA ILE A 52 2.23 -9.69 2.50
C ILE A 52 2.04 -9.69 0.97
N VAL A 53 1.12 -8.89 0.44
CA VAL A 53 0.87 -8.78 -1.01
C VAL A 53 2.11 -8.25 -1.74
N ALA A 54 2.72 -7.16 -1.27
CA ALA A 54 3.89 -6.56 -1.89
C ALA A 54 5.11 -7.50 -1.85
N GLU A 55 5.38 -8.11 -0.69
CA GLU A 55 6.44 -9.11 -0.53
C GLU A 55 6.21 -10.35 -1.39
N THR A 56 4.96 -10.83 -1.49
CA THR A 56 4.61 -11.92 -2.39
C THR A 56 4.95 -11.56 -3.82
N ALA A 57 4.57 -10.36 -4.28
CA ALA A 57 4.88 -9.89 -5.64
C ALA A 57 6.39 -9.81 -5.90
N ILE A 58 7.18 -9.36 -4.91
CA ILE A 58 8.65 -9.30 -4.99
C ILE A 58 9.24 -10.72 -5.05
N ARG A 59 8.89 -11.60 -4.12
CA ARG A 59 9.46 -12.96 -4.02
C ARG A 59 9.05 -13.83 -5.20
N GLN A 60 7.86 -13.63 -5.79
CA GLN A 60 7.41 -14.27 -7.03
C GLN A 60 7.97 -13.60 -8.30
N LYS A 61 8.84 -12.57 -8.16
CA LYS A 61 9.47 -11.83 -9.25
C LYS A 61 8.47 -11.20 -10.22
N LEU A 62 7.27 -10.79 -9.72
CA LEU A 62 6.21 -10.24 -10.56
C LEU A 62 6.56 -8.85 -11.09
N PHE A 63 7.25 -8.03 -10.30
CA PHE A 63 7.78 -6.74 -10.77
C PHE A 63 8.83 -6.92 -11.87
N ASP A 64 9.69 -7.94 -11.76
CA ASP A 64 10.66 -8.27 -12.81
C ASP A 64 9.99 -8.67 -14.12
N LYS A 65 8.91 -9.46 -14.05
CA LYS A 65 8.09 -9.86 -15.21
C LYS A 65 7.47 -8.65 -15.92
N GLU A 66 7.07 -7.64 -15.13
CA GLU A 66 6.55 -6.36 -15.64
C GLU A 66 7.67 -5.42 -16.14
N GLY A 67 8.95 -5.77 -15.94
CA GLY A 67 10.10 -4.99 -16.38
C GLY A 67 10.30 -3.69 -15.59
N ILE A 68 9.91 -3.66 -14.31
CA ILE A 68 10.13 -2.54 -13.39
C ILE A 68 10.85 -3.02 -12.13
N ASN A 69 11.48 -2.10 -11.41
CA ASN A 69 12.01 -2.32 -10.07
C ASN A 69 10.98 -1.83 -9.03
N ALA A 70 10.87 -2.54 -7.92
CA ALA A 70 10.09 -2.11 -6.77
C ALA A 70 11.02 -1.79 -5.59
N GLU A 71 10.86 -0.61 -5.02
CA GLU A 71 11.46 -0.24 -3.73
C GLU A 71 10.35 -0.21 -2.68
N LEU A 72 10.37 -1.19 -1.78
CA LEU A 72 9.35 -1.34 -0.74
C LEU A 72 9.82 -0.69 0.56
N THR A 73 9.01 0.23 1.09
CA THR A 73 9.20 0.84 2.41
C THR A 73 8.04 0.44 3.33
N ILE A 74 8.37 -0.12 4.48
CA ILE A 74 7.39 -0.48 5.52
C ILE A 74 7.35 0.64 6.55
N TYR A 75 6.21 1.29 6.67
CA TYR A 75 5.96 2.35 7.65
C TYR A 75 5.35 1.78 8.94
N ARG A 76 5.40 2.53 10.03
CA ARG A 76 4.81 2.12 11.32
C ARG A 76 3.28 2.17 11.31
N SER A 77 2.69 2.87 10.34
CA SER A 77 1.24 3.01 10.18
C SER A 77 0.86 3.50 8.79
N GLY A 78 -0.41 3.35 8.40
CA GLY A 78 -0.92 3.90 7.15
C GLY A 78 -0.86 5.43 7.08
N ALA A 79 -1.02 6.12 8.20
CA ALA A 79 -0.93 7.58 8.23
C ALA A 79 0.50 8.05 7.94
N GLU A 80 1.52 7.39 8.50
CA GLU A 80 2.93 7.69 8.18
C GLU A 80 3.24 7.43 6.71
N GLY A 81 2.72 6.35 6.12
CA GLY A 81 2.83 6.10 4.69
C GLY A 81 2.17 7.20 3.84
N PHE A 82 1.01 7.72 4.28
CA PHE A 82 0.33 8.82 3.58
C PHE A 82 1.12 10.15 3.69
N GLU A 83 1.76 10.42 4.82
CA GLU A 83 2.68 11.55 4.97
C GLU A 83 3.89 11.41 4.04
N ALA A 84 4.46 10.21 3.92
CA ALA A 84 5.55 9.94 2.98
C ALA A 84 5.12 10.14 1.51
N LEU A 85 3.90 9.74 1.14
CA LEU A 85 3.33 10.03 -0.18
C LEU A 85 3.21 11.54 -0.40
N ALA A 86 2.67 12.27 0.57
CA ALA A 86 2.52 13.73 0.50
C ALA A 86 3.86 14.45 0.37
N ALA A 87 4.91 13.95 1.03
CA ALA A 87 6.27 14.46 0.94
C ALA A 87 7.03 14.01 -0.33
N GLY A 88 6.43 13.16 -1.18
CA GLY A 88 7.07 12.62 -2.38
C GLY A 88 8.14 11.54 -2.09
N ALA A 89 8.17 10.97 -0.89
CA ALA A 89 9.07 9.86 -0.53
C ALA A 89 8.55 8.50 -1.04
N ALA A 90 7.24 8.36 -1.28
CA ALA A 90 6.63 7.22 -1.94
C ALA A 90 5.81 7.66 -3.16
N ASP A 91 5.70 6.79 -4.17
CA ASP A 91 4.91 7.01 -5.38
C ASP A 91 3.53 6.35 -5.29
N LEU A 92 3.47 5.19 -4.65
CA LEU A 92 2.28 4.37 -4.45
C LEU A 92 2.27 3.86 -3.00
N ILE A 93 1.16 4.01 -2.30
CA ILE A 93 1.01 3.49 -0.93
C ILE A 93 -0.29 2.72 -0.77
N TYR A 94 -0.37 1.91 0.29
CA TYR A 94 -1.64 1.38 0.77
C TYR A 94 -2.12 2.14 2.00
N ASN A 95 -3.36 2.66 1.96
CA ASN A 95 -3.99 3.29 3.13
C ASN A 95 -5.53 3.27 3.01
N SER A 96 -6.21 3.72 4.06
CA SER A 96 -7.64 3.94 4.08
C SER A 96 -8.09 4.83 2.91
N SER A 97 -9.14 4.42 2.18
CA SER A 97 -9.61 5.15 1.00
C SER A 97 -10.08 6.57 1.33
N SER A 98 -10.62 6.79 2.54
CA SER A 98 -11.03 8.11 3.03
C SER A 98 -9.87 9.08 3.28
N SER A 99 -8.63 8.59 3.43
CA SER A 99 -7.44 9.43 3.61
C SER A 99 -7.21 10.37 2.42
N VAL A 100 -7.55 9.92 1.20
CA VAL A 100 -7.44 10.74 0.00
C VAL A 100 -8.37 11.94 0.07
N ALA A 101 -9.63 11.75 0.53
CA ALA A 101 -10.60 12.85 0.65
C ALA A 101 -10.14 13.93 1.64
N ALA A 102 -9.59 13.51 2.78
CA ALA A 102 -9.02 14.43 3.77
C ALA A 102 -7.72 15.08 3.28
N GLY A 103 -6.90 14.34 2.55
CA GLY A 103 -5.64 14.82 1.99
C GLY A 103 -5.83 15.87 0.91
N LEU A 104 -6.77 15.68 0.00
CA LEU A 104 -7.07 16.64 -1.08
C LEU A 104 -7.42 18.03 -0.53
N ILE A 105 -8.20 18.09 0.55
CA ILE A 105 -8.54 19.37 1.22
C ILE A 105 -7.29 20.06 1.78
N LYS A 106 -6.27 19.26 2.15
CA LYS A 106 -4.97 19.75 2.65
C LYS A 106 -3.93 19.96 1.54
N GLY A 107 -4.33 19.81 0.26
CA GLY A 107 -3.45 20.01 -0.89
C GLY A 107 -2.62 18.79 -1.28
N VAL A 108 -2.84 17.60 -0.69
CA VAL A 108 -2.15 16.36 -1.07
C VAL A 108 -2.78 15.81 -2.34
N LYS A 109 -2.09 16.00 -3.47
CA LYS A 109 -2.55 15.58 -4.81
C LYS A 109 -2.35 14.07 -4.99
N SER A 110 -3.42 13.30 -4.78
CA SER A 110 -3.41 11.84 -4.86
C SER A 110 -4.79 11.27 -5.17
N LYS A 111 -4.83 10.02 -5.66
CA LYS A 111 -6.06 9.26 -5.97
C LYS A 111 -5.95 7.82 -5.50
N CYS A 112 -7.06 7.22 -5.12
CA CYS A 112 -7.20 5.78 -5.07
C CYS A 112 -7.18 5.23 -6.50
N VAL A 113 -6.29 4.30 -6.79
CA VAL A 113 -6.07 3.75 -8.14
C VAL A 113 -6.47 2.28 -8.27
N ALA A 114 -6.56 1.57 -7.15
CA ALA A 114 -7.10 0.21 -7.08
C ALA A 114 -7.59 -0.11 -5.66
N ASN A 115 -8.74 -0.79 -5.54
CA ASN A 115 -9.34 -1.17 -4.27
C ASN A 115 -8.66 -2.40 -3.68
N GLY A 116 -8.24 -2.35 -2.42
CA GLY A 116 -7.59 -3.48 -1.74
C GLY A 116 -8.57 -4.40 -1.02
N ALA A 117 -9.47 -3.82 -0.22
CA ALA A 117 -10.40 -4.58 0.62
C ALA A 117 -11.74 -3.86 0.79
N LEU A 118 -12.81 -4.65 0.95
CA LEU A 118 -14.18 -4.18 1.18
C LEU A 118 -14.67 -4.36 2.61
N GLY A 119 -13.86 -4.91 3.49
CA GLY A 119 -14.22 -5.16 4.89
C GLY A 119 -12.99 -5.18 5.77
N TYR A 120 -13.22 -5.09 7.06
CA TYR A 120 -12.18 -5.17 8.10
C TYR A 120 -11.96 -6.62 8.54
N TYR A 121 -11.72 -7.53 7.58
CA TYR A 121 -11.49 -8.96 7.88
C TYR A 121 -10.28 -9.15 8.78
N GLY A 122 -10.47 -9.90 9.88
CA GLY A 122 -9.41 -10.13 10.86
C GLY A 122 -9.08 -8.92 11.74
N TRP A 123 -9.89 -7.84 11.69
CA TRP A 123 -9.77 -6.70 12.59
C TRP A 123 -10.68 -6.85 13.81
N HIS A 124 -10.09 -6.77 14.99
CA HIS A 124 -10.83 -6.99 16.24
C HIS A 124 -10.49 -5.94 17.30
N MET A 125 -11.47 -5.68 18.19
CA MET A 125 -11.18 -5.07 19.49
C MET A 125 -10.75 -6.17 20.44
N MET A 126 -9.50 -6.12 20.87
CA MET A 126 -8.87 -7.15 21.69
C MET A 126 -8.64 -6.67 23.10
N VAL A 127 -8.83 -7.57 24.07
CA VAL A 127 -8.53 -7.37 25.48
C VAL A 127 -7.75 -8.57 26.02
N LYS A 128 -7.10 -8.45 27.20
CA LYS A 128 -6.46 -9.59 27.86
C LYS A 128 -7.50 -10.67 28.22
N PRO A 129 -7.11 -11.95 28.33
CA PRO A 129 -8.05 -13.03 28.62
C PRO A 129 -8.82 -12.85 29.93
N ASP A 130 -8.14 -12.35 30.97
CA ASP A 130 -8.66 -12.09 32.32
C ASP A 130 -9.34 -10.72 32.48
N SER A 131 -9.38 -9.91 31.41
CA SER A 131 -10.01 -8.58 31.43
C SER A 131 -11.49 -8.69 31.83
N PRO A 132 -12.01 -7.83 32.71
CA PRO A 132 -13.44 -7.74 33.03
C PRO A 132 -14.27 -7.20 31.87
N ILE A 133 -13.64 -6.53 30.88
CA ILE A 133 -14.28 -5.91 29.70
C ILE A 133 -14.76 -7.01 28.75
N LYS A 134 -16.07 -7.12 28.51
CA LYS A 134 -16.69 -8.16 27.66
C LYS A 134 -17.36 -7.62 26.41
N LYS A 135 -17.63 -6.30 26.35
CA LYS A 135 -18.30 -5.63 25.22
C LYS A 135 -17.77 -4.22 25.03
N LEU A 136 -17.98 -3.66 23.84
CA LEU A 136 -17.46 -2.35 23.44
C LEU A 136 -17.88 -1.21 24.37
N SER A 137 -19.12 -1.22 24.89
CA SER A 137 -19.62 -0.18 25.79
C SER A 137 -18.87 -0.08 27.13
N GLU A 138 -18.17 -1.14 27.55
CA GLU A 138 -17.35 -1.18 28.77
C GLU A 138 -15.96 -0.56 28.61
N LEU A 139 -15.65 -0.09 27.40
CA LEU A 139 -14.42 0.66 27.12
C LEU A 139 -14.48 2.12 27.60
N ALA A 140 -15.62 2.59 28.09
CA ALA A 140 -15.78 3.96 28.59
C ALA A 140 -14.69 4.31 29.63
N GLY A 141 -13.97 5.43 29.37
CA GLY A 141 -12.86 5.91 30.20
C GLY A 141 -11.56 5.09 30.15
N LYS A 142 -11.47 4.04 29.33
CA LYS A 142 -10.29 3.18 29.19
C LYS A 142 -9.28 3.72 28.19
N LYS A 143 -8.07 3.14 28.16
CA LYS A 143 -7.06 3.39 27.13
C LYS A 143 -7.16 2.30 26.08
N VAL A 144 -7.29 2.71 24.82
CA VAL A 144 -7.38 1.80 23.67
C VAL A 144 -6.20 2.06 22.74
N GLY A 145 -5.39 1.03 22.48
CA GLY A 145 -4.24 1.10 21.59
C GLY A 145 -4.66 1.19 20.12
N ILE A 146 -4.02 2.09 19.41
CA ILE A 146 -4.12 2.26 17.95
C ILE A 146 -2.73 2.37 17.34
N THR A 147 -2.58 2.17 16.03
CA THR A 147 -1.26 2.34 15.37
C THR A 147 -0.85 3.81 15.36
N SER A 148 -1.71 4.70 14.86
CA SER A 148 -1.54 6.15 14.91
C SER A 148 -2.87 6.87 14.63
N ALA A 149 -2.95 8.14 14.94
CA ALA A 149 -4.08 8.98 14.53
C ALA A 149 -4.25 8.97 13.00
N GLY A 150 -5.47 8.84 12.51
CA GLY A 150 -5.80 8.77 11.08
C GLY A 150 -5.50 7.44 10.39
N SER A 151 -5.02 6.42 11.12
CA SER A 151 -4.83 5.06 10.60
C SER A 151 -6.13 4.25 10.59
N GLY A 152 -6.11 3.05 9.96
CA GLY A 152 -7.25 2.12 9.98
C GLY A 152 -7.71 1.75 11.38
N SER A 153 -6.78 1.54 12.33
CA SER A 153 -7.12 1.25 13.72
C SER A 153 -7.74 2.45 14.44
N ASP A 154 -7.32 3.68 14.12
CA ASP A 154 -7.95 4.90 14.65
C ASP A 154 -9.37 5.09 14.10
N ILE A 155 -9.57 4.78 12.82
CA ILE A 155 -10.91 4.81 12.20
C ILE A 155 -11.85 3.88 12.95
N LEU A 156 -11.44 2.64 13.23
CA LEU A 156 -12.26 1.67 13.96
C LEU A 156 -12.47 2.04 15.43
N ALA A 157 -11.45 2.60 16.08
CA ALA A 157 -11.59 3.13 17.43
C ALA A 157 -12.61 4.28 17.48
N ARG A 158 -12.55 5.23 16.53
CA ARG A 158 -13.52 6.33 16.41
C ARG A 158 -14.93 5.83 16.05
N TRP A 159 -15.01 4.84 15.17
CA TRP A 159 -16.27 4.18 14.87
C TRP A 159 -16.90 3.63 16.15
N THR A 160 -16.11 2.96 17.00
CA THR A 160 -16.55 2.43 18.29
C THR A 160 -17.06 3.54 19.22
N LEU A 161 -16.36 4.69 19.31
CA LEU A 161 -16.83 5.85 20.08
C LEU A 161 -18.20 6.34 19.61
N ALA A 162 -18.38 6.46 18.29
CA ALA A 162 -19.62 6.95 17.70
C ALA A 162 -20.78 5.94 17.83
N ASP A 163 -20.52 4.67 17.54
CA ASP A 163 -21.52 3.59 17.58
C ASP A 163 -22.02 3.33 19.01
N GLN A 164 -21.11 3.23 19.97
CA GLN A 164 -21.44 2.94 21.36
C GLN A 164 -21.81 4.19 22.17
N LYS A 165 -21.62 5.40 21.60
CA LYS A 165 -21.82 6.71 22.28
C LYS A 165 -21.07 6.80 23.60
N ILE A 166 -19.80 6.37 23.59
CA ILE A 166 -18.88 6.39 24.74
C ILE A 166 -17.64 7.19 24.42
N GLU A 167 -16.86 7.52 25.44
CA GLU A 167 -15.54 8.13 25.29
C GLU A 167 -14.47 7.24 25.91
N PHE A 168 -13.33 7.11 25.23
CA PHE A 168 -12.13 6.47 25.73
C PHE A 168 -10.86 7.13 25.16
N VAL A 169 -9.71 6.89 25.77
CA VAL A 169 -8.43 7.47 25.34
C VAL A 169 -7.80 6.58 24.27
N ARG A 170 -7.60 7.12 23.07
CA ARG A 170 -6.88 6.45 21.98
C ARG A 170 -5.38 6.68 22.12
N VAL A 171 -4.60 5.61 22.28
CA VAL A 171 -3.15 5.65 22.53
C VAL A 171 -2.39 5.20 21.29
N PRO A 172 -1.65 6.11 20.59
CA PRO A 172 -0.83 5.76 19.44
C PRO A 172 0.39 4.94 19.86
N LEU A 173 0.54 3.71 19.34
CA LEU A 173 1.58 2.75 19.75
C LEU A 173 2.45 2.24 18.59
N GLY A 174 2.10 2.57 17.34
CA GLY A 174 2.66 1.90 16.16
C GLY A 174 2.19 0.45 16.06
N GLY A 175 2.37 -0.18 14.89
CA GLY A 175 1.95 -1.58 14.70
C GLY A 175 2.65 -2.55 15.65
N GLY A 176 3.96 -2.41 15.81
CA GLY A 176 4.76 -3.25 16.70
C GLY A 176 4.51 -3.04 18.20
N GLY A 177 3.87 -1.92 18.58
CA GLY A 177 3.56 -1.60 19.99
C GLY A 177 2.22 -2.14 20.48
N LEU A 178 1.29 -2.51 19.60
CA LEU A 178 -0.08 -2.87 19.99
C LEU A 178 -0.13 -4.06 20.95
N VAL A 179 0.46 -5.18 20.57
CA VAL A 179 0.45 -6.41 21.37
C VAL A 179 1.23 -6.25 22.67
N PRO A 180 2.50 -5.79 22.68
CA PRO A 180 3.24 -5.62 23.93
C PRO A 180 2.54 -4.71 24.95
N ASN A 181 1.94 -3.60 24.52
CA ASN A 181 1.24 -2.67 25.43
C ASN A 181 -0.08 -3.23 25.96
N LEU A 182 -0.79 -4.08 25.19
CA LEU A 182 -1.95 -4.81 25.69
C LEU A 182 -1.52 -5.81 26.76
N LEU A 183 -0.49 -6.62 26.50
CA LEU A 183 -0.05 -7.69 27.40
C LEU A 183 0.51 -7.15 28.72
N THR A 184 1.23 -6.03 28.67
CA THR A 184 1.75 -5.35 29.88
C THR A 184 0.69 -4.55 30.64
N GLY A 185 -0.51 -4.35 30.05
CA GLY A 185 -1.60 -3.58 30.67
C GLY A 185 -1.41 -2.05 30.58
N ASN A 186 -0.53 -1.56 29.72
CA ASN A 186 -0.40 -0.13 29.44
C ASN A 186 -1.64 0.43 28.74
N VAL A 187 -2.39 -0.42 28.04
CA VAL A 187 -3.74 -0.18 27.52
C VAL A 187 -4.67 -1.34 27.91
N GLU A 188 -5.94 -1.05 28.15
CA GLU A 188 -6.93 -2.05 28.52
C GLU A 188 -7.46 -2.82 27.33
N ALA A 189 -7.44 -2.21 26.14
CA ALA A 189 -7.83 -2.83 24.89
C ALA A 189 -6.95 -2.32 23.74
N THR A 190 -6.99 -2.99 22.60
CA THR A 190 -6.35 -2.52 21.38
C THR A 190 -7.17 -2.90 20.17
N VAL A 191 -7.19 -2.04 19.14
CA VAL A 191 -7.66 -2.41 17.81
C VAL A 191 -6.53 -3.14 17.11
N LEU A 192 -6.69 -4.44 16.95
CA LEU A 192 -5.69 -5.33 16.37
C LEU A 192 -6.18 -5.88 15.02
N TYR A 193 -5.26 -6.21 14.16
CA TYR A 193 -5.51 -6.73 12.81
C TYR A 193 -4.76 -8.05 12.60
N SER A 194 -5.27 -8.87 11.67
CA SER A 194 -4.61 -10.13 11.32
C SER A 194 -3.27 -9.90 10.58
N PRO A 195 -2.29 -10.81 10.73
CA PRO A 195 -2.37 -12.08 11.48
C PRO A 195 -2.17 -11.96 13.00
N LEU A 196 -1.86 -10.76 13.53
CA LEU A 196 -1.61 -10.56 14.96
C LEU A 196 -2.80 -11.00 15.84
N THR A 197 -4.05 -10.75 15.37
CA THR A 197 -5.27 -11.23 16.07
C THR A 197 -5.26 -12.74 16.22
N TYR A 198 -5.00 -13.48 15.14
CA TYR A 198 -4.96 -14.95 15.17
C TYR A 198 -3.83 -15.46 16.07
N GLN A 199 -2.66 -14.80 16.02
CA GLN A 199 -1.50 -15.15 16.82
C GLN A 199 -1.80 -15.04 18.33
N VAL A 200 -2.30 -13.89 18.78
CA VAL A 200 -2.58 -13.69 20.22
C VAL A 200 -3.77 -14.50 20.72
N MET A 201 -4.77 -14.77 19.85
CA MET A 201 -5.90 -15.63 20.20
C MET A 201 -5.47 -17.10 20.32
N GLN A 202 -4.69 -17.63 19.38
CA GLN A 202 -4.19 -19.01 19.44
C GLN A 202 -3.26 -19.22 20.63
N ALA A 203 -2.46 -18.22 21.00
CA ALA A 203 -1.60 -18.25 22.17
C ALA A 203 -2.34 -18.02 23.49
N ASN A 204 -3.67 -17.83 23.48
CA ASN A 204 -4.47 -17.43 24.63
C ASN A 204 -3.95 -16.18 25.37
N GLN A 205 -3.31 -15.27 24.66
CA GLN A 205 -2.74 -14.02 25.19
C GLN A 205 -3.75 -12.87 25.18
N ALA A 206 -4.74 -12.95 24.27
CA ALA A 206 -5.82 -11.96 24.18
C ALA A 206 -7.09 -12.64 23.63
N ARG A 207 -8.23 -12.01 23.89
CA ARG A 207 -9.52 -12.41 23.31
C ARG A 207 -10.21 -11.24 22.63
N SER A 208 -11.01 -11.56 21.62
CA SER A 208 -11.86 -10.59 20.94
C SER A 208 -13.10 -10.26 21.76
N ILE A 209 -13.47 -8.97 21.79
CA ILE A 209 -14.77 -8.49 22.27
C ILE A 209 -15.62 -7.89 21.15
N ALA A 210 -15.05 -7.74 19.94
CA ALA A 210 -15.75 -7.32 18.73
C ALA A 210 -14.95 -7.70 17.51
N ASP A 211 -15.62 -8.24 16.48
CA ASP A 211 -15.12 -8.45 15.13
C ASP A 211 -15.64 -7.32 14.23
N PHE A 212 -14.75 -6.45 13.76
CA PHE A 212 -15.15 -5.34 12.92
C PHE A 212 -15.50 -5.77 11.49
N GLY A 213 -15.07 -6.95 11.06
CA GLY A 213 -15.47 -7.53 9.80
C GLY A 213 -16.96 -7.90 9.77
N GLU A 214 -17.55 -8.18 10.92
CA GLU A 214 -18.99 -8.46 11.09
C GLU A 214 -19.80 -7.20 11.39
N LEU A 215 -19.23 -6.28 12.20
CA LEU A 215 -19.96 -5.12 12.73
C LEU A 215 -19.99 -3.94 11.74
N VAL A 216 -18.92 -3.72 10.99
CA VAL A 216 -18.80 -2.55 10.11
C VAL A 216 -19.28 -2.90 8.70
N PRO A 217 -20.26 -2.16 8.15
CA PRO A 217 -20.76 -2.41 6.80
C PRO A 217 -19.68 -2.37 5.73
N ALA A 218 -19.77 -3.27 4.75
CA ALA A 218 -18.82 -3.36 3.64
C ALA A 218 -18.71 -2.04 2.86
N HIS A 219 -17.48 -1.56 2.66
CA HIS A 219 -17.13 -0.38 1.89
C HIS A 219 -15.66 -0.48 1.44
N SER A 220 -15.16 0.46 0.65
CA SER A 220 -13.74 0.52 0.32
C SER A 220 -12.93 0.92 1.55
N THR A 221 -12.53 -0.08 2.34
CA THR A 221 -11.82 0.15 3.62
C THR A 221 -10.39 0.59 3.41
N GLY A 222 -9.76 0.16 2.31
CA GLY A 222 -8.41 0.57 1.95
C GLY A 222 -8.12 0.33 0.48
N SER A 223 -7.26 1.18 -0.06
CA SER A 223 -6.90 1.22 -1.47
C SER A 223 -5.41 1.44 -1.67
N TRP A 224 -4.91 1.01 -2.83
CA TRP A 224 -3.67 1.53 -3.37
C TRP A 224 -3.89 2.97 -3.83
N ILE A 225 -3.05 3.87 -3.34
CA ILE A 225 -3.15 5.31 -3.53
C ILE A 225 -1.87 5.80 -4.22
N ALA A 226 -2.02 6.47 -5.35
CA ALA A 226 -0.91 7.02 -6.13
C ALA A 226 -0.93 8.55 -6.10
N THR A 227 0.24 9.17 -6.27
CA THR A 227 0.34 10.61 -6.51
C THR A 227 -0.23 10.97 -7.87
N ASP A 228 -0.86 12.15 -8.01
CA ASP A 228 -1.31 12.66 -9.31
C ASP A 228 -0.13 12.76 -10.29
N LYS A 229 1.09 13.02 -9.78
CA LYS A 229 2.33 13.03 -10.57
C LYS A 229 2.61 11.67 -11.20
N LEU A 230 2.56 10.57 -10.42
CA LEU A 230 2.77 9.23 -10.96
C LEU A 230 1.70 8.87 -11.99
N ILE A 231 0.44 9.22 -11.72
CA ILE A 231 -0.71 8.98 -12.62
C ILE A 231 -0.52 9.68 -13.96
N ALA A 232 -0.06 10.94 -13.96
CA ALA A 232 0.08 11.77 -15.15
C ALA A 232 1.37 11.49 -15.93
N GLU A 233 2.51 11.38 -15.24
CA GLU A 233 3.82 11.33 -15.87
C GLU A 233 4.30 9.90 -16.19
N ARG A 234 3.87 8.90 -15.39
CA ARG A 234 4.34 7.51 -15.50
C ARG A 234 3.20 6.47 -15.37
N PRO A 235 2.07 6.63 -16.12
CA PRO A 235 0.92 5.74 -16.00
C PRO A 235 1.24 4.28 -16.31
N GLN A 236 2.18 4.02 -17.25
CA GLN A 236 2.58 2.64 -17.57
C GLN A 236 3.35 1.98 -16.42
N VAL A 237 4.16 2.75 -15.66
CA VAL A 237 4.86 2.23 -14.47
C VAL A 237 3.87 1.92 -13.37
N LEU A 238 2.87 2.78 -13.18
CA LEU A 238 1.78 2.53 -12.22
C LEU A 238 1.00 1.26 -12.60
N GLN A 239 0.58 1.11 -13.86
CA GLN A 239 -0.15 -0.08 -14.31
C GLN A 239 0.66 -1.36 -14.09
N LYS A 240 1.94 -1.36 -14.47
CA LYS A 240 2.86 -2.48 -14.24
C LYS A 240 3.02 -2.80 -12.75
N GLY A 241 3.11 -1.77 -11.91
CA GLY A 241 3.13 -1.95 -10.44
C GLY A 241 1.86 -2.61 -9.91
N LEU A 242 0.69 -2.16 -10.38
CA LEU A 242 -0.59 -2.77 -10.01
C LEU A 242 -0.71 -4.20 -10.54
N ASN A 243 -0.28 -4.49 -11.79
CA ASN A 243 -0.26 -5.84 -12.33
C ASN A 243 0.56 -6.78 -11.44
N ALA A 244 1.76 -6.36 -11.00
CA ALA A 244 2.59 -7.14 -10.10
C ALA A 244 1.93 -7.38 -8.73
N LEU A 245 1.37 -6.34 -8.12
CA LEU A 245 0.67 -6.45 -6.83
C LEU A 245 -0.55 -7.37 -6.90
N TYR A 246 -1.41 -7.20 -7.92
CA TYR A 246 -2.59 -8.06 -8.10
C TYR A 246 -2.23 -9.46 -8.60
N GLY A 247 -1.10 -9.62 -9.29
CA GLY A 247 -0.49 -10.93 -9.51
C GLY A 247 -0.12 -11.64 -8.21
N GLY A 248 0.37 -10.90 -7.22
CA GLY A 248 0.58 -11.38 -5.84
C GLY A 248 -0.72 -11.79 -5.16
N VAL A 249 -1.76 -10.98 -5.27
CA VAL A 249 -3.11 -11.32 -4.78
C VAL A 249 -3.64 -12.59 -5.46
N ALA A 250 -3.51 -12.70 -6.77
CA ALA A 250 -3.94 -13.88 -7.53
C ALA A 250 -3.18 -15.15 -7.10
N PHE A 251 -1.86 -15.05 -6.86
CA PHE A 251 -1.06 -16.16 -6.32
C PHE A 251 -1.59 -16.64 -4.96
N LEU A 252 -1.84 -15.70 -4.03
CA LEU A 252 -2.34 -16.00 -2.68
C LEU A 252 -3.75 -16.59 -2.70
N ARG A 253 -4.60 -16.16 -3.61
CA ARG A 253 -6.01 -16.62 -3.72
C ARG A 253 -6.18 -17.95 -4.45
N ALA A 254 -5.19 -18.39 -5.22
CA ALA A 254 -5.31 -19.59 -6.04
C ALA A 254 -5.27 -20.87 -5.18
N PRO A 255 -6.30 -21.72 -5.17
CA PRO A 255 -6.32 -22.94 -4.37
C PRO A 255 -5.13 -23.87 -4.62
N LYS A 256 -4.65 -23.93 -5.87
CA LYS A 256 -3.47 -24.71 -6.26
C LYS A 256 -2.17 -24.28 -5.57
N ASN A 257 -2.11 -23.03 -5.12
CA ASN A 257 -0.94 -22.43 -4.48
C ASN A 257 -1.04 -22.45 -2.95
N ARG A 258 -2.13 -22.95 -2.35
CA ARG A 258 -2.41 -22.77 -0.91
C ARG A 258 -1.21 -23.16 -0.01
N ALA A 259 -0.61 -24.32 -0.22
CA ALA A 259 0.54 -24.74 0.60
C ALA A 259 1.74 -23.80 0.44
N ALA A 260 2.06 -23.38 -0.77
CA ALA A 260 3.13 -22.43 -1.04
C ALA A 260 2.81 -21.03 -0.48
N ALA A 261 1.55 -20.60 -0.56
CA ALA A 261 1.11 -19.32 0.00
C ALA A 261 1.21 -19.31 1.53
N VAL A 262 0.77 -20.36 2.22
CA VAL A 262 0.91 -20.50 3.68
C VAL A 262 2.38 -20.41 4.10
N LYS A 263 3.25 -21.18 3.45
CA LYS A 263 4.69 -21.14 3.73
C LYS A 263 5.28 -19.74 3.50
N LEU A 264 4.91 -19.10 2.40
CA LEU A 264 5.38 -17.76 2.04
C LEU A 264 4.94 -16.71 3.08
N ILE A 265 3.68 -16.74 3.53
CA ILE A 265 3.16 -15.85 4.57
C ILE A 265 3.90 -16.09 5.89
N ALA A 266 4.11 -17.37 6.28
CA ALA A 266 4.83 -17.72 7.48
C ALA A 266 6.27 -17.15 7.48
N GLU A 267 6.94 -17.18 6.32
CA GLU A 267 8.28 -16.61 6.14
C GLU A 267 8.30 -15.08 6.16
N ILE A 268 7.30 -14.43 5.53
CA ILE A 268 7.20 -12.95 5.47
C ILE A 268 6.98 -12.38 6.86
N ASP A 269 6.01 -12.92 7.58
CA ASP A 269 5.58 -12.39 8.87
C ASP A 269 6.31 -13.03 10.07
N GLU A 270 7.18 -14.03 9.81
CA GLU A 270 7.92 -14.78 10.84
C GLU A 270 6.96 -15.44 11.86
N ILE A 271 5.89 -16.06 11.37
CA ILE A 271 4.85 -16.72 12.15
C ILE A 271 4.74 -18.21 11.85
N ALA A 272 4.12 -18.96 12.76
CA ALA A 272 3.85 -20.38 12.54
C ALA A 272 2.86 -20.61 11.38
N GLU A 273 3.04 -21.68 10.60
CA GLU A 273 2.17 -22.00 9.47
C GLU A 273 0.67 -22.10 9.83
N PRO A 274 0.22 -22.57 10.99
CA PRO A 274 -1.19 -22.52 11.36
C PRO A 274 -1.77 -21.10 11.44
N ILE A 275 -0.97 -20.13 11.88
CA ILE A 275 -1.36 -18.70 11.90
C ILE A 275 -1.41 -18.15 10.47
N ALA A 276 -0.39 -18.48 9.66
CA ALA A 276 -0.34 -18.09 8.25
C ALA A 276 -1.52 -18.67 7.45
N ALA A 277 -1.94 -19.89 7.75
CA ALA A 277 -3.11 -20.52 7.16
C ALA A 277 -4.40 -19.79 7.58
N ALA A 278 -4.53 -19.41 8.86
CA ALA A 278 -5.66 -18.63 9.33
C ALA A 278 -5.72 -17.24 8.66
N GLU A 279 -4.58 -16.58 8.47
CA GLU A 279 -4.48 -15.31 7.74
C GLU A 279 -4.90 -15.48 6.28
N LEU A 280 -4.40 -16.51 5.60
CA LEU A 280 -4.76 -16.77 4.21
C LEU A 280 -6.26 -16.98 4.06
N ASP A 281 -6.85 -17.91 4.83
CA ASP A 281 -8.24 -18.33 4.72
C ASP A 281 -9.22 -17.27 5.27
N GLY A 282 -8.84 -16.57 6.35
CA GLY A 282 -9.67 -15.59 7.02
C GLY A 282 -9.69 -14.21 6.37
N ASN A 283 -8.59 -13.80 5.74
CA ASN A 283 -8.40 -12.45 5.23
C ASN A 283 -7.98 -12.43 3.75
N LEU A 284 -6.82 -13.01 3.39
CA LEU A 284 -6.20 -12.77 2.08
C LEU A 284 -7.04 -13.26 0.89
N VAL A 285 -7.78 -14.35 1.02
CA VAL A 285 -8.68 -14.83 -0.04
C VAL A 285 -9.88 -13.91 -0.27
N LYS A 286 -10.17 -12.99 0.66
CA LYS A 286 -11.28 -12.02 0.58
C LYS A 286 -10.86 -10.66 0.00
N LEU A 287 -9.56 -10.45 -0.27
CA LEU A 287 -9.07 -9.22 -0.90
C LEU A 287 -9.68 -9.03 -2.29
N SER A 288 -9.76 -7.78 -2.73
CA SER A 288 -10.20 -7.47 -4.10
C SER A 288 -9.31 -8.18 -5.12
N ALA A 289 -9.93 -8.95 -6.02
CA ALA A 289 -9.19 -9.72 -7.03
C ALA A 289 -8.65 -8.84 -8.17
N THR A 290 -9.34 -7.75 -8.49
CA THR A 290 -9.12 -6.92 -9.68
C THR A 290 -8.94 -5.44 -9.38
N GLY A 291 -9.05 -5.05 -8.12
CA GLY A 291 -8.92 -3.64 -7.72
C GLY A 291 -10.11 -2.76 -8.05
N GLU A 292 -11.23 -3.34 -8.51
CA GLU A 292 -12.39 -2.57 -8.93
C GLU A 292 -12.99 -1.72 -7.82
N PHE A 293 -13.44 -0.52 -8.19
CA PHE A 293 -14.24 0.38 -7.37
C PHE A 293 -15.71 0.34 -7.83
N LYS A 294 -16.62 0.41 -6.85
CA LYS A 294 -17.98 0.84 -7.08
C LYS A 294 -18.19 2.16 -6.37
N LYS A 295 -18.89 3.09 -7.02
CA LYS A 295 -19.15 4.42 -6.46
C LYS A 295 -19.75 4.34 -5.06
N GLU A 296 -20.72 3.44 -4.88
CA GLU A 296 -21.40 3.18 -3.60
C GLU A 296 -20.42 2.75 -2.47
N TRP A 297 -19.37 2.01 -2.79
CA TRP A 297 -18.35 1.63 -1.79
C TRP A 297 -17.48 2.82 -1.37
N MET A 298 -17.19 3.71 -2.32
CA MET A 298 -16.42 4.92 -2.05
C MET A 298 -17.27 5.95 -1.29
N GLU A 299 -18.56 6.09 -1.62
CA GLU A 299 -19.52 6.93 -0.90
C GLU A 299 -19.63 6.49 0.57
N ARG A 300 -19.80 5.18 0.82
CA ARG A 300 -19.81 4.62 2.19
C ARG A 300 -18.49 4.85 2.93
N ALA A 301 -17.35 4.78 2.25
CA ALA A 301 -16.06 5.11 2.87
C ALA A 301 -16.01 6.57 3.35
N LEU A 302 -16.63 7.50 2.61
CA LEU A 302 -16.75 8.90 3.04
C LEU A 302 -17.82 9.10 4.14
N GLU A 303 -18.91 8.35 4.11
CA GLU A 303 -19.91 8.35 5.19
C GLU A 303 -19.29 7.87 6.50
N MET A 304 -18.49 6.79 6.44
CA MET A 304 -17.71 6.30 7.58
C MET A 304 -16.74 7.37 8.09
N ALA A 305 -16.04 8.06 7.19
CA ALA A 305 -15.14 9.15 7.56
C ALA A 305 -15.89 10.31 8.27
N LYS A 306 -17.08 10.67 7.80
CA LYS A 306 -17.92 11.67 8.47
C LYS A 306 -18.38 11.22 9.84
N LEU A 307 -18.83 9.96 9.97
CA LEU A 307 -19.26 9.37 11.24
C LEU A 307 -18.16 9.47 12.31
N ILE A 308 -16.90 9.32 11.93
CA ILE A 308 -15.75 9.43 12.83
C ILE A 308 -15.22 10.86 13.00
N GLY A 309 -15.98 11.87 12.58
CA GLY A 309 -15.68 13.29 12.80
C GLY A 309 -14.78 13.95 11.76
N MET A 310 -14.58 13.37 10.58
CA MET A 310 -13.90 14.02 9.47
C MET A 310 -14.89 14.91 8.71
N THR A 311 -14.93 16.19 9.02
CA THR A 311 -15.94 17.12 8.48
C THR A 311 -15.57 17.74 7.13
N SER A 312 -14.26 17.87 6.84
CA SER A 312 -13.76 18.46 5.60
C SER A 312 -13.22 17.34 4.70
N LEU A 313 -14.03 16.94 3.71
CA LEU A 313 -13.72 15.86 2.77
C LEU A 313 -13.97 16.32 1.34
N ALA A 314 -13.07 15.96 0.43
CA ALA A 314 -13.30 16.16 -1.00
C ALA A 314 -14.46 15.28 -1.50
N PRO A 315 -15.14 15.69 -2.61
CA PRO A 315 -16.20 14.89 -3.23
C PRO A 315 -15.73 13.50 -3.64
N VAL A 316 -16.64 12.52 -3.62
CA VAL A 316 -16.31 11.12 -3.94
C VAL A 316 -15.69 10.96 -5.33
N ASN A 317 -16.14 11.70 -6.33
CA ASN A 317 -15.61 11.61 -7.70
C ASN A 317 -14.17 12.12 -7.83
N ASP A 318 -13.69 12.88 -6.85
CA ASP A 318 -12.35 13.45 -6.86
C ASP A 318 -11.31 12.55 -6.18
N ILE A 319 -11.73 11.49 -5.49
CA ILE A 319 -10.82 10.68 -4.67
C ILE A 319 -10.31 9.39 -5.33
N TYR A 320 -10.85 9.00 -6.48
CA TYR A 320 -10.42 7.79 -7.17
C TYR A 320 -10.46 7.94 -8.69
N VAL A 321 -9.74 7.06 -9.36
CA VAL A 321 -9.77 6.90 -10.82
C VAL A 321 -9.95 5.43 -11.18
N THR A 322 -10.56 5.16 -12.34
CA THR A 322 -10.83 3.78 -12.81
C THR A 322 -9.98 3.38 -14.01
N THR A 323 -9.05 4.25 -14.42
CA THR A 323 -8.20 4.06 -15.63
C THR A 323 -7.33 2.79 -15.55
N PHE A 324 -6.96 2.35 -14.33
CA PHE A 324 -6.03 1.25 -14.10
C PHE A 324 -6.72 -0.06 -13.74
N ILE A 325 -8.03 -0.09 -13.68
CA ILE A 325 -8.84 -1.24 -13.26
C ILE A 325 -9.91 -1.60 -14.31
N PRO A 326 -10.36 -2.87 -14.39
CA PRO A 326 -9.85 -4.00 -13.60
C PRO A 326 -8.38 -4.29 -13.90
N VAL A 327 -7.61 -4.58 -12.84
CA VAL A 327 -6.20 -4.98 -13.03
C VAL A 327 -6.18 -6.37 -13.66
N PRO A 328 -5.49 -6.56 -14.81
CA PRO A 328 -5.36 -7.86 -15.42
C PRO A 328 -4.64 -8.83 -14.48
N THR A 329 -5.29 -9.93 -14.13
CA THR A 329 -4.65 -11.04 -13.42
C THR A 329 -4.41 -12.15 -14.43
N ALA A 330 -3.17 -12.57 -14.64
CA ALA A 330 -2.86 -13.74 -15.46
C ALA A 330 -3.60 -14.95 -14.88
N ALA A 331 -4.36 -15.64 -15.73
CA ALA A 331 -5.12 -16.84 -15.40
C ALA A 331 -4.19 -18.01 -15.03
#